data_eb424c79cd7c12d4865b129352bf57a9
#
_entry.id   eb424c79cd7c12d4865b129352bf57a9
#
_cell.length_a   1.000
_cell.length_b   1.000
_cell.length_c   1.000
_cell.angle_alpha   90.00
_cell.angle_beta   90.00
_cell.angle_gamma   90.00
#
_symmetry.space_group_name_H-M   'P 1'
#
loop_
_entity.id
_entity.type
_entity.pdbx_description
1 polymer ?
#
loop_
_entity_poly.entity_id
_entity_poly.type
_entity_poly.pdbx_seq_one_letter_code
_entity_poly.pdbx_strand_id
1 'polypeptide(L)'
;VLVLGGLLALYDGAEVVLKPLFGALADRVGARPVLLGGLVAFAGASALYVLVDDAGMLWAARLGQGAAASAFSPAASAMVSRLNPVTRQGRAFGGYGAAKSIGYTLGPLLGGVLVWAAGLRLLFGVLACLALAVAAWAARTVPPVPPLPRRRQTVADLVRRLTEPGFLRPTGALAAATAALSAGVGFLPVSGKAADLGPLVTGAAVSLLAGVAALVQPRTGRALDGGRLTTAAGLRGGLLLAASGLVFAVLPGLPGMLGAAILIGAGTGLITPLGFAALATATPRERLGQTMGAAELGRELGDAGGPLLVGGVAAAATLSWGFGALAGVIALPVLLAALMPRRDGPAER
;
A
#
# COMPACT_ATOMS: atom_id res chain seq x y z
N VAL A 1 -23.50 6.65 -10.89
CA VAL A 1 -22.78 6.40 -9.60
C VAL A 1 -22.63 4.92 -9.36
N LEU A 2 -23.70 4.09 -9.41
CA LEU A 2 -23.66 2.65 -9.14
C LEU A 2 -22.70 1.89 -10.09
N VAL A 3 -22.77 2.16 -11.40
CA VAL A 3 -21.88 1.53 -12.38
C VAL A 3 -20.41 1.84 -12.12
N LEU A 4 -20.07 3.10 -11.82
CA LEU A 4 -18.72 3.50 -11.48
C LEU A 4 -18.24 2.82 -10.20
N GLY A 5 -19.08 2.81 -9.16
CA GLY A 5 -18.76 2.11 -7.91
C GLY A 5 -18.55 0.61 -8.11
N GLY A 6 -19.39 -0.03 -8.93
CA GLY A 6 -19.22 -1.43 -9.29
C GLY A 6 -17.93 -1.74 -10.04
N LEU A 7 -17.55 -0.88 -10.99
CA LEU A 7 -16.29 -1.03 -11.74
C LEU A 7 -15.05 -0.87 -10.83
N LEU A 8 -15.10 0.05 -9.87
CA LEU A 8 -14.03 0.21 -8.88
C LEU A 8 -13.96 -1.01 -7.96
N ALA A 9 -15.11 -1.43 -7.41
CA ALA A 9 -15.18 -2.61 -6.56
C ALA A 9 -14.74 -3.90 -7.24
N LEU A 10 -14.98 -4.04 -8.55
CA LEU A 10 -14.55 -5.20 -9.32
C LEU A 10 -13.02 -5.25 -9.46
N TYR A 11 -12.38 -4.10 -9.71
CA TYR A 11 -10.93 -4.00 -9.79
C TYR A 11 -10.29 -4.32 -8.43
N ASP A 12 -10.71 -3.63 -7.38
CA ASP A 12 -10.16 -3.79 -6.03
C ASP A 12 -10.45 -5.20 -5.48
N GLY A 13 -11.64 -5.74 -5.75
CA GLY A 13 -12.00 -7.12 -5.40
C GLY A 13 -11.13 -8.15 -6.09
N ALA A 14 -10.82 -7.97 -7.36
CA ALA A 14 -9.87 -8.82 -8.07
C ALA A 14 -8.47 -8.75 -7.44
N GLU A 15 -8.00 -7.56 -7.09
CA GLU A 15 -6.71 -7.39 -6.41
C GLU A 15 -6.67 -8.08 -5.05
N VAL A 16 -7.69 -7.90 -4.21
CA VAL A 16 -7.79 -8.52 -2.88
C VAL A 16 -7.70 -10.04 -2.97
N VAL A 17 -8.45 -10.65 -3.90
CA VAL A 17 -8.51 -12.11 -4.03
C VAL A 17 -7.24 -12.68 -4.68
N LEU A 18 -6.70 -12.01 -5.69
CA LEU A 18 -5.65 -12.59 -6.52
C LEU A 18 -4.22 -12.27 -6.04
N LYS A 19 -3.99 -11.22 -5.24
CA LYS A 19 -2.65 -10.89 -4.72
C LYS A 19 -1.98 -12.05 -3.96
N PRO A 20 -2.64 -12.77 -3.04
CA PRO A 20 -2.03 -13.93 -2.39
C PRO A 20 -1.72 -15.07 -3.37
N LEU A 21 -2.57 -15.26 -4.39
CA LEU A 21 -2.38 -16.28 -5.41
C LEU A 21 -1.16 -15.97 -6.29
N PHE A 22 -1.01 -14.73 -6.75
CA PHE A 22 0.16 -14.31 -7.51
C PHE A 22 1.43 -14.28 -6.67
N GLY A 23 1.33 -13.97 -5.38
CA GLY A 23 2.44 -14.12 -4.44
C GLY A 23 2.91 -15.57 -4.36
N ALA A 24 1.98 -16.53 -4.21
CA ALA A 24 2.29 -17.95 -4.23
C ALA A 24 2.81 -18.44 -5.59
N LEU A 25 2.29 -17.88 -6.69
CA LEU A 25 2.77 -18.17 -8.04
C LEU A 25 4.20 -17.65 -8.24
N ALA A 26 4.52 -16.45 -7.74
CA ALA A 26 5.86 -15.88 -7.80
C ALA A 26 6.91 -16.75 -7.09
N ASP A 27 6.51 -17.44 -6.03
CA ASP A 27 7.37 -18.43 -5.38
C ASP A 27 7.52 -19.72 -6.21
N ARG A 28 6.53 -20.06 -7.04
CA ARG A 28 6.54 -21.31 -7.86
C ARG A 28 7.34 -21.19 -9.15
N VAL A 29 7.07 -20.16 -9.91
CA VAL A 29 7.63 -19.99 -11.26
C VAL A 29 8.71 -18.91 -11.30
N GLY A 30 8.90 -18.19 -10.18
CA GLY A 30 9.79 -17.04 -10.06
C GLY A 30 9.04 -15.71 -10.13
N ALA A 31 9.51 -14.73 -9.37
CA ALA A 31 8.85 -13.43 -9.28
C ALA A 31 8.95 -12.61 -10.59
N ARG A 32 10.06 -12.74 -11.34
CA ARG A 32 10.25 -12.03 -12.63
C ARG A 32 9.24 -12.45 -13.69
N PRO A 33 8.99 -13.73 -13.99
CA PRO A 33 7.95 -14.13 -14.94
C PRO A 33 6.56 -13.65 -14.54
N VAL A 34 6.22 -13.68 -13.25
CA VAL A 34 4.92 -13.20 -12.76
C VAL A 34 4.78 -11.69 -12.95
N LEU A 35 5.82 -10.91 -12.64
CA LEU A 35 5.83 -9.47 -12.87
C LEU A 35 5.68 -9.13 -14.35
N LEU A 36 6.48 -9.75 -15.22
CA LEU A 36 6.44 -9.50 -16.67
C LEU A 36 5.10 -9.93 -17.29
N GLY A 37 4.60 -11.10 -16.91
CA GLY A 37 3.30 -11.59 -17.34
C GLY A 37 2.15 -10.68 -16.90
N GLY A 38 2.20 -10.20 -15.65
CA GLY A 38 1.26 -9.22 -15.14
C GLY A 38 1.29 -7.90 -15.92
N LEU A 39 2.47 -7.35 -16.22
CA LEU A 39 2.62 -6.12 -17.00
C LEU A 39 2.05 -6.25 -18.43
N VAL A 40 2.33 -7.38 -19.10
CA VAL A 40 1.81 -7.65 -20.45
C VAL A 40 0.28 -7.83 -20.40
N ALA A 41 -0.23 -8.59 -19.42
CA ALA A 41 -1.67 -8.76 -19.23
C ALA A 41 -2.38 -7.43 -18.92
N PHE A 42 -1.76 -6.58 -18.08
CA PHE A 42 -2.27 -5.25 -17.77
C PHE A 42 -2.30 -4.34 -19.01
N ALA A 43 -1.27 -4.40 -19.84
CA ALA A 43 -1.23 -3.68 -21.10
C ALA A 43 -2.36 -4.13 -22.03
N GLY A 44 -2.58 -5.45 -22.16
CA GLY A 44 -3.69 -6.02 -22.94
C GLY A 44 -5.05 -5.58 -22.42
N ALA A 45 -5.29 -5.67 -21.11
CA ALA A 45 -6.52 -5.23 -20.48
C ALA A 45 -6.73 -3.71 -20.63
N SER A 46 -5.67 -2.91 -20.55
CA SER A 46 -5.73 -1.46 -20.80
C SER A 46 -6.02 -1.14 -22.27
N ALA A 47 -5.45 -1.90 -23.20
CA ALA A 47 -5.73 -1.76 -24.64
C ALA A 47 -7.20 -2.08 -24.98
N LEU A 48 -7.84 -3.02 -24.27
CA LEU A 48 -9.26 -3.29 -24.41
C LEU A 48 -10.14 -2.06 -24.18
N TYR A 49 -9.76 -1.15 -23.27
CA TYR A 49 -10.51 0.10 -23.05
C TYR A 49 -10.51 1.03 -24.26
N VAL A 50 -9.51 0.95 -25.14
CA VAL A 50 -9.47 1.73 -26.38
C VAL A 50 -10.52 1.22 -27.38
N LEU A 51 -10.85 -0.09 -27.29
CA LEU A 51 -11.76 -0.81 -28.19
C LEU A 51 -13.15 -1.01 -27.56
N VAL A 52 -13.38 -0.54 -26.34
CA VAL A 52 -14.67 -0.73 -25.67
C VAL A 52 -15.77 0.06 -26.36
N ASP A 53 -16.80 -0.65 -26.81
CA ASP A 53 -18.01 -0.09 -27.43
C ASP A 53 -19.29 -0.47 -26.66
N ASP A 54 -19.20 -1.42 -25.70
CA ASP A 54 -20.33 -1.85 -24.88
C ASP A 54 -19.95 -2.01 -23.38
N ALA A 55 -20.97 -2.06 -22.53
CA ALA A 55 -20.79 -2.17 -21.09
C ALA A 55 -20.13 -3.49 -20.66
N GLY A 56 -20.41 -4.61 -21.35
CA GLY A 56 -19.83 -5.92 -21.03
C GLY A 56 -18.32 -5.93 -21.22
N MET A 57 -17.84 -5.36 -22.33
CA MET A 57 -16.40 -5.19 -22.56
C MET A 57 -15.74 -4.31 -21.50
N LEU A 58 -16.42 -3.27 -21.02
CA LEU A 58 -15.92 -2.39 -19.96
C LEU A 58 -15.70 -3.16 -18.65
N TRP A 59 -16.67 -4.01 -18.26
CA TRP A 59 -16.54 -4.85 -17.07
C TRP A 59 -15.42 -5.89 -17.22
N ALA A 60 -15.33 -6.53 -18.37
CA ALA A 60 -14.27 -7.50 -18.66
C ALA A 60 -12.88 -6.86 -18.64
N ALA A 61 -12.71 -5.69 -19.28
CA ALA A 61 -11.46 -4.93 -19.26
C ALA A 61 -11.07 -4.53 -17.84
N ARG A 62 -12.03 -4.10 -17.01
CA ARG A 62 -11.79 -3.71 -15.62
C ARG A 62 -11.36 -4.88 -14.74
N LEU A 63 -12.05 -6.03 -14.86
CA LEU A 63 -11.69 -7.27 -14.17
C LEU A 63 -10.30 -7.75 -14.60
N GLY A 64 -10.03 -7.78 -15.91
CA GLY A 64 -8.73 -8.17 -16.46
C GLY A 64 -7.60 -7.25 -15.99
N GLN A 65 -7.84 -5.95 -15.90
CA GLN A 65 -6.88 -4.96 -15.43
C GLN A 65 -6.57 -5.16 -13.94
N GLY A 66 -7.60 -5.35 -13.09
CA GLY A 66 -7.41 -5.65 -11.65
C GLY A 66 -6.70 -6.98 -11.42
N ALA A 67 -7.07 -8.02 -12.18
CA ALA A 67 -6.40 -9.32 -12.13
C ALA A 67 -4.92 -9.23 -12.52
N ALA A 68 -4.59 -8.50 -13.57
CA ALA A 68 -3.20 -8.29 -14.00
C ALA A 68 -2.40 -7.44 -13.00
N ALA A 69 -3.01 -6.38 -12.46
CA ALA A 69 -2.38 -5.50 -11.48
C ALA A 69 -2.05 -6.22 -10.17
N SER A 70 -2.85 -7.21 -9.78
CA SER A 70 -2.63 -8.00 -8.57
C SER A 70 -1.31 -8.80 -8.58
N ALA A 71 -0.69 -9.00 -9.76
CA ALA A 71 0.62 -9.63 -9.88
C ALA A 71 1.79 -8.70 -9.51
N PHE A 72 1.62 -7.37 -9.57
CA PHE A 72 2.74 -6.42 -9.50
C PHE A 72 3.35 -6.35 -8.11
N SER A 73 2.57 -5.97 -7.10
CA SER A 73 3.09 -5.69 -5.76
C SER A 73 3.72 -6.92 -5.09
N PRO A 74 3.10 -8.12 -5.10
CA PRO A 74 3.71 -9.31 -4.51
C PRO A 74 5.01 -9.72 -5.19
N ALA A 75 5.01 -9.72 -6.54
CA ALA A 75 6.19 -10.09 -7.32
C ALA A 75 7.32 -9.07 -7.14
N ALA A 76 7.02 -7.78 -7.21
CA ALA A 76 8.00 -6.71 -7.02
C ALA A 76 8.58 -6.73 -5.61
N SER A 77 7.75 -6.85 -4.57
CA SER A 77 8.20 -6.91 -3.17
C SER A 77 9.05 -8.15 -2.90
N ALA A 78 8.69 -9.31 -3.45
CA ALA A 78 9.50 -10.51 -3.36
C ALA A 78 10.86 -10.33 -4.06
N MET A 79 10.91 -9.68 -5.22
CA MET A 79 12.14 -9.38 -5.93
C MET A 79 13.01 -8.37 -5.19
N VAL A 80 12.42 -7.29 -4.66
CA VAL A 80 13.13 -6.31 -3.82
C VAL A 80 13.83 -7.02 -2.68
N SER A 81 13.13 -7.95 -2.01
CA SER A 81 13.73 -8.72 -0.92
C SER A 81 14.82 -9.69 -1.39
N ARG A 82 14.60 -10.43 -2.49
CA ARG A 82 15.54 -11.45 -2.98
C ARG A 82 16.83 -10.87 -3.57
N LEU A 83 16.74 -9.70 -4.21
CA LEU A 83 17.87 -9.04 -4.85
C LEU A 83 18.73 -8.22 -3.89
N ASN A 84 18.27 -8.02 -2.66
CA ASN A 84 18.99 -7.26 -1.65
C ASN A 84 19.39 -8.14 -0.45
N PRO A 85 20.60 -7.94 0.12
CA PRO A 85 21.00 -8.65 1.33
C PRO A 85 20.13 -8.26 2.53
N VAL A 86 20.02 -9.15 3.52
CA VAL A 86 19.22 -8.94 4.74
C VAL A 86 19.58 -7.63 5.46
N THR A 87 20.87 -7.25 5.40
CA THR A 87 21.41 -6.02 6.00
C THR A 87 21.00 -4.73 5.27
N ARG A 88 20.35 -4.81 4.10
CA ARG A 88 19.93 -3.66 3.28
C ARG A 88 18.45 -3.66 2.94
N GLN A 89 17.65 -4.46 3.62
CA GLN A 89 16.21 -4.55 3.36
C GLN A 89 15.50 -3.22 3.63
N GLY A 90 15.94 -2.47 4.64
CA GLY A 90 15.40 -1.15 4.94
C GLY A 90 15.55 -0.17 3.78
N ARG A 91 16.75 -0.04 3.22
CA ARG A 91 17.01 0.83 2.05
C ARG A 91 16.24 0.38 0.82
N ALA A 92 16.19 -0.93 0.59
CA ALA A 92 15.51 -1.50 -0.56
C ALA A 92 14.02 -1.18 -0.53
N PHE A 93 13.34 -1.45 0.58
CA PHE A 93 11.91 -1.16 0.73
C PHE A 93 11.62 0.34 0.90
N GLY A 94 12.55 1.10 1.50
CA GLY A 94 12.45 2.56 1.55
C GLY A 94 12.48 3.22 0.18
N GLY A 95 13.37 2.77 -0.70
CA GLY A 95 13.44 3.23 -2.10
C GLY A 95 12.22 2.78 -2.92
N TYR A 96 11.82 1.53 -2.78
CA TYR A 96 10.64 0.97 -3.46
C TYR A 96 9.36 1.71 -3.06
N GLY A 97 9.16 1.94 -1.76
CA GLY A 97 7.98 2.65 -1.27
C GLY A 97 7.96 4.11 -1.70
N ALA A 98 9.10 4.80 -1.72
CA ALA A 98 9.20 6.17 -2.22
C ALA A 98 8.82 6.26 -3.70
N ALA A 99 9.30 5.33 -4.54
CA ALA A 99 8.93 5.25 -5.95
C ALA A 99 7.41 5.03 -6.12
N LYS A 100 6.80 4.14 -5.31
CA LYS A 100 5.33 3.96 -5.29
C LYS A 100 4.61 5.26 -4.92
N SER A 101 5.06 5.96 -3.89
CA SER A 101 4.44 7.22 -3.44
C SER A 101 4.51 8.31 -4.50
N ILE A 102 5.59 8.40 -5.26
CA ILE A 102 5.71 9.30 -6.42
C ILE A 102 4.66 8.94 -7.47
N GLY A 103 4.50 7.64 -7.76
CA GLY A 103 3.47 7.16 -8.69
C GLY A 103 2.04 7.53 -8.25
N TYR A 104 1.73 7.36 -6.96
CA TYR A 104 0.44 7.76 -6.41
C TYR A 104 0.20 9.28 -6.47
N THR A 105 1.25 10.09 -6.36
CA THR A 105 1.14 11.55 -6.45
C THR A 105 0.97 12.03 -7.89
N LEU A 106 1.76 11.49 -8.80
CA LEU A 106 1.77 11.92 -10.21
C LEU A 106 0.66 11.27 -11.05
N GLY A 107 0.21 10.05 -10.66
CA GLY A 107 -0.77 9.28 -11.42
C GLY A 107 -2.06 10.06 -11.70
N PRO A 108 -2.78 10.54 -10.70
CA PRO A 108 -4.01 11.30 -10.89
C PRO A 108 -3.81 12.60 -11.69
N LEU A 109 -2.68 13.28 -11.50
CA LEU A 109 -2.35 14.50 -12.22
C LEU A 109 -2.15 14.23 -13.71
N LEU A 110 -1.29 13.27 -14.03
CA LEU A 110 -1.02 12.88 -15.42
C LEU A 110 -2.28 12.28 -16.07
N GLY A 111 -3.01 11.45 -15.33
CA GLY A 111 -4.28 10.90 -15.77
C GLY A 111 -5.31 11.97 -16.11
N GLY A 112 -5.45 12.96 -15.24
CA GLY A 112 -6.35 14.10 -15.48
C GLY A 112 -5.97 14.89 -16.73
N VAL A 113 -4.67 15.18 -16.96
CA VAL A 113 -4.17 15.87 -18.15
C VAL A 113 -4.46 15.04 -19.41
N LEU A 114 -4.23 13.74 -19.40
CA LEU A 114 -4.48 12.87 -20.55
C LEU A 114 -5.97 12.79 -20.88
N VAL A 115 -6.84 12.68 -19.88
CA VAL A 115 -8.29 12.68 -20.06
C VAL A 115 -8.79 14.02 -20.61
N TRP A 116 -8.26 15.13 -20.11
CA TRP A 116 -8.58 16.46 -20.61
C TRP A 116 -8.14 16.66 -22.06
N ALA A 117 -6.96 16.13 -22.44
CA ALA A 117 -6.40 16.31 -23.78
C ALA A 117 -7.16 15.52 -24.87
N ALA A 118 -7.50 14.26 -24.64
CA ALA A 118 -8.16 13.41 -25.64
C ALA A 118 -9.00 12.25 -25.04
N GLY A 119 -9.48 12.43 -23.81
CA GLY A 119 -10.40 11.52 -23.17
C GLY A 119 -9.80 10.21 -22.67
N LEU A 120 -10.68 9.32 -22.24
CA LEU A 120 -10.29 8.04 -21.61
C LEU A 120 -9.54 7.10 -22.56
N ARG A 121 -9.82 7.15 -23.86
CA ARG A 121 -9.12 6.32 -24.86
C ARG A 121 -7.62 6.63 -24.91
N LEU A 122 -7.25 7.92 -24.87
CA LEU A 122 -5.84 8.32 -24.78
C LEU A 122 -5.21 7.82 -23.48
N LEU A 123 -5.88 8.04 -22.33
CA LEU A 123 -5.38 7.59 -21.03
C LEU A 123 -5.04 6.10 -21.06
N PHE A 124 -5.98 5.25 -21.46
CA PHE A 124 -5.78 3.80 -21.47
C PHE A 124 -4.80 3.33 -22.54
N GLY A 125 -4.74 4.01 -23.68
CA GLY A 125 -3.71 3.77 -24.70
C GLY A 125 -2.30 4.06 -24.17
N VAL A 126 -2.11 5.19 -23.49
CA VAL A 126 -0.84 5.55 -22.86
C VAL A 126 -0.48 4.57 -21.74
N LEU A 127 -1.45 4.13 -20.93
CA LEU A 127 -1.22 3.12 -19.89
C LEU A 127 -0.78 1.78 -20.50
N ALA A 128 -1.40 1.34 -21.59
CA ALA A 128 -1.00 0.12 -22.30
C ALA A 128 0.44 0.23 -22.83
N CYS A 129 0.77 1.31 -23.52
CA CYS A 129 2.12 1.56 -24.03
C CYS A 129 3.15 1.65 -22.90
N LEU A 130 2.83 2.34 -21.81
CA LEU A 130 3.71 2.46 -20.65
C LEU A 130 3.96 1.10 -20.00
N ALA A 131 2.92 0.28 -19.83
CA ALA A 131 3.05 -1.06 -19.26
C ALA A 131 3.94 -1.96 -20.13
N LEU A 132 3.81 -1.91 -21.46
CA LEU A 132 4.70 -2.62 -22.37
C LEU A 132 6.14 -2.09 -22.33
N ALA A 133 6.32 -0.78 -22.27
CA ALA A 133 7.65 -0.17 -22.17
C ALA A 133 8.35 -0.59 -20.87
N VAL A 134 7.61 -0.56 -19.74
CA VAL A 134 8.11 -1.02 -18.44
C VAL A 134 8.39 -2.52 -18.46
N ALA A 135 7.53 -3.34 -19.09
CA ALA A 135 7.77 -4.78 -19.24
C ALA A 135 9.04 -5.05 -20.05
N ALA A 136 9.23 -4.36 -21.17
CA ALA A 136 10.41 -4.48 -22.01
C ALA A 136 11.69 -4.02 -21.28
N TRP A 137 11.61 -2.93 -20.53
CA TRP A 137 12.71 -2.45 -19.69
C TRP A 137 13.04 -3.44 -18.57
N ALA A 138 12.06 -3.90 -17.83
CA ALA A 138 12.21 -4.89 -16.78
C ALA A 138 12.77 -6.22 -17.32
N ALA A 139 12.35 -6.65 -18.50
CA ALA A 139 12.87 -7.85 -19.14
C ALA A 139 14.37 -7.77 -19.46
N ARG A 140 14.89 -6.56 -19.69
CA ARG A 140 16.33 -6.34 -19.97
C ARG A 140 17.17 -6.10 -18.72
N THR A 141 16.60 -5.46 -17.72
CA THR A 141 17.35 -4.95 -16.54
C THR A 141 17.22 -5.81 -15.30
N VAL A 142 16.08 -6.47 -15.13
CA VAL A 142 15.82 -7.28 -13.95
C VAL A 142 16.40 -8.68 -14.14
N PRO A 143 17.35 -9.11 -13.29
CA PRO A 143 17.96 -10.43 -13.41
C PRO A 143 16.94 -11.53 -13.10
N PRO A 144 17.03 -12.71 -13.76
CA PRO A 144 16.24 -13.87 -13.39
C PRO A 144 16.66 -14.38 -12.01
N VAL A 145 15.69 -14.51 -11.12
CA VAL A 145 15.89 -15.14 -9.81
C VAL A 145 15.15 -16.47 -9.83
N PRO A 146 15.85 -17.61 -9.91
CA PRO A 146 15.19 -18.91 -9.98
C PRO A 146 14.40 -19.18 -8.70
N PRO A 147 13.27 -19.92 -8.82
CA PRO A 147 12.51 -20.35 -7.66
C PRO A 147 13.36 -21.32 -6.81
N LEU A 148 13.24 -21.21 -5.49
CA LEU A 148 13.92 -22.09 -4.57
C LEU A 148 13.12 -23.38 -4.33
N PRO A 149 13.80 -24.53 -4.06
CA PRO A 149 13.13 -25.79 -3.75
C PRO A 149 12.15 -25.62 -2.58
N ARG A 150 10.96 -26.20 -2.71
CA ARG A 150 9.90 -26.07 -1.71
C ARG A 150 9.84 -27.28 -0.80
N ARG A 151 9.64 -27.03 0.50
CA ARG A 151 9.06 -28.04 1.39
C ARG A 151 7.53 -28.04 1.22
N ARG A 152 6.93 -29.25 1.22
CA ARG A 152 5.47 -29.38 1.27
C ARG A 152 4.95 -28.62 2.49
N GLN A 153 3.90 -27.85 2.30
CA GLN A 153 3.27 -27.08 3.36
C GLN A 153 1.80 -27.47 3.42
N THR A 154 1.30 -27.70 4.61
CA THR A 154 -0.12 -27.90 4.83
C THR A 154 -0.85 -26.56 4.96
N VAL A 155 -2.16 -26.55 4.77
CA VAL A 155 -3.00 -25.38 5.03
C VAL A 155 -2.86 -24.92 6.49
N ALA A 156 -2.74 -25.89 7.41
CA ALA A 156 -2.54 -25.59 8.83
C ALA A 156 -1.24 -24.83 9.10
N ASP A 157 -0.13 -25.20 8.43
CA ASP A 157 1.15 -24.48 8.54
C ASP A 157 1.02 -23.04 8.02
N LEU A 158 0.25 -22.84 6.96
CA LEU A 158 -0.01 -21.51 6.41
C LEU A 158 -0.81 -20.66 7.42
N VAL A 159 -1.94 -21.18 7.91
CA VAL A 159 -2.78 -20.46 8.88
C VAL A 159 -1.97 -20.12 10.13
N ARG A 160 -1.26 -21.09 10.70
CA ARG A 160 -0.40 -20.88 11.87
C ARG A 160 0.58 -19.74 11.65
N ARG A 161 1.23 -19.70 10.49
CA ARG A 161 2.22 -18.68 10.17
C ARG A 161 1.58 -17.29 9.98
N LEU A 162 0.44 -17.22 9.31
CA LEU A 162 -0.30 -15.96 9.12
C LEU A 162 -0.85 -15.41 10.44
N THR A 163 -1.00 -16.27 11.46
CA THR A 163 -1.41 -15.86 12.82
C THR A 163 -0.24 -15.57 13.76
N GLU A 164 1.01 -15.82 13.35
CA GLU A 164 2.18 -15.52 14.16
C GLU A 164 2.38 -14.00 14.36
N PRO A 165 2.83 -13.57 15.54
CA PRO A 165 3.10 -12.15 15.82
C PRO A 165 4.11 -11.52 14.87
N GLY A 166 5.06 -12.32 14.35
CA GLY A 166 6.07 -11.91 13.36
C GLY A 166 5.48 -11.50 12.01
N PHE A 167 4.29 -12.03 11.66
CA PHE A 167 3.54 -11.64 10.47
C PHE A 167 2.45 -10.61 10.80
N LEU A 168 1.65 -10.85 11.84
CA LEU A 168 0.49 -10.01 12.16
C LEU A 168 0.86 -8.57 12.53
N ARG A 169 1.91 -8.37 13.33
CA ARG A 169 2.29 -7.03 13.77
C ARG A 169 2.72 -6.12 12.63
N PRO A 170 3.68 -6.50 11.75
CA PRO A 170 4.05 -5.67 10.63
C PRO A 170 2.91 -5.54 9.60
N THR A 171 2.14 -6.58 9.34
CA THR A 171 1.00 -6.53 8.41
C THR A 171 -0.13 -5.64 8.94
N GLY A 172 -0.45 -5.75 10.23
CA GLY A 172 -1.42 -4.87 10.88
C GLY A 172 -0.99 -3.40 10.88
N ALA A 173 0.31 -3.13 11.09
CA ALA A 173 0.84 -1.78 10.97
C ALA A 173 0.76 -1.25 9.53
N LEU A 174 1.05 -2.09 8.53
CA LEU A 174 0.90 -1.74 7.12
C LEU A 174 -0.57 -1.44 6.77
N ALA A 175 -1.50 -2.25 7.25
CA ALA A 175 -2.95 -2.01 7.09
C ALA A 175 -3.38 -0.69 7.73
N ALA A 176 -2.93 -0.42 8.96
CA ALA A 176 -3.22 0.82 9.66
C ALA A 176 -2.66 2.05 8.95
N ALA A 177 -1.42 1.95 8.43
CA ALA A 177 -0.80 3.02 7.65
C ALA A 177 -1.59 3.33 6.36
N THR A 178 -2.02 2.28 5.65
CA THR A 178 -2.83 2.45 4.43
C THR A 178 -4.21 2.99 4.75
N ALA A 179 -4.84 2.54 5.84
CA ALA A 179 -6.13 3.07 6.30
C ALA A 179 -6.06 4.57 6.61
N ALA A 180 -5.02 5.01 7.31
CA ALA A 180 -4.81 6.43 7.60
C ALA A 180 -4.52 7.23 6.33
N LEU A 181 -3.70 6.69 5.42
CA LEU A 181 -3.35 7.32 4.15
C LEU A 181 -4.60 7.53 3.29
N SER A 182 -5.37 6.48 3.08
CA SER A 182 -6.54 6.47 2.22
C SER A 182 -7.69 7.32 2.80
N ALA A 183 -7.89 7.27 4.13
CA ALA A 183 -8.79 8.19 4.80
C ALA A 183 -8.33 9.66 4.68
N GLY A 184 -7.02 9.92 4.80
CA GLY A 184 -6.45 11.26 4.58
C GLY A 184 -6.67 11.75 3.16
N VAL A 185 -6.34 10.97 2.16
CA VAL A 185 -6.54 11.31 0.74
C VAL A 185 -8.01 11.54 0.41
N GLY A 186 -8.92 10.69 0.94
CA GLY A 186 -10.34 10.78 0.64
C GLY A 186 -11.07 11.92 1.38
N PHE A 187 -10.73 12.16 2.64
CA PHE A 187 -11.55 13.04 3.49
C PHE A 187 -10.91 14.37 3.88
N LEU A 188 -9.58 14.57 3.73
CA LEU A 188 -8.99 15.90 3.94
C LEU A 188 -9.54 16.95 2.97
N PRO A 189 -9.79 16.66 1.67
CA PRO A 189 -10.46 17.60 0.79
C PRO A 189 -11.88 17.94 1.24
N VAL A 190 -12.61 16.98 1.83
CA VAL A 190 -13.96 17.21 2.35
C VAL A 190 -13.93 18.15 3.56
N SER A 191 -12.98 17.93 4.50
CA SER A 191 -12.75 18.82 5.63
C SER A 191 -12.34 20.23 5.19
N GLY A 192 -11.47 20.32 4.20
CA GLY A 192 -11.02 21.60 3.65
C GLY A 192 -12.16 22.37 2.99
N LYS A 193 -13.02 21.69 2.22
CA LYS A 193 -14.22 22.32 1.63
C LYS A 193 -15.18 22.83 2.71
N ALA A 194 -15.38 22.09 3.80
CA ALA A 194 -16.18 22.52 4.93
C ALA A 194 -15.62 23.73 5.68
N ALA A 195 -14.32 24.01 5.49
CA ALA A 195 -13.63 25.18 6.04
C ALA A 195 -13.39 26.29 4.97
N ASP A 196 -14.17 26.28 3.87
CA ASP A 196 -14.11 27.21 2.74
C ASP A 196 -12.73 27.28 2.06
N LEU A 197 -11.91 26.21 2.17
CA LEU A 197 -10.63 26.12 1.46
C LEU A 197 -10.87 25.66 0.02
N GLY A 198 -10.26 26.40 -0.92
CA GLY A 198 -10.40 26.10 -2.35
C GLY A 198 -9.78 24.76 -2.76
N PRO A 199 -10.18 24.22 -3.94
CA PRO A 199 -9.68 22.92 -4.44
C PRO A 199 -8.16 22.85 -4.58
N LEU A 200 -7.51 23.97 -4.90
CA LEU A 200 -6.04 24.03 -5.01
C LEU A 200 -5.36 23.76 -3.66
N VAL A 201 -5.87 24.36 -2.58
CA VAL A 201 -5.32 24.21 -1.23
C VAL A 201 -5.53 22.78 -0.72
N THR A 202 -6.73 22.23 -0.92
CA THR A 202 -7.05 20.85 -0.51
C THR A 202 -6.25 19.82 -1.30
N GLY A 203 -6.08 20.03 -2.61
CA GLY A 203 -5.24 19.19 -3.45
C GLY A 203 -3.75 19.27 -3.06
N ALA A 204 -3.26 20.47 -2.72
CA ALA A 204 -1.89 20.67 -2.24
C ALA A 204 -1.64 19.93 -0.91
N ALA A 205 -2.62 19.88 0.00
CA ALA A 205 -2.48 19.13 1.25
C ALA A 205 -2.39 17.60 1.02
N VAL A 206 -3.17 17.06 0.08
CA VAL A 206 -3.04 15.65 -0.32
C VAL A 206 -1.67 15.37 -0.96
N SER A 207 -1.21 16.28 -1.81
CA SER A 207 0.14 16.18 -2.41
C SER A 207 1.24 16.27 -1.35
N LEU A 208 1.08 17.13 -0.33
CA LEU A 208 1.99 17.23 0.82
C LEU A 208 2.05 15.91 1.59
N LEU A 209 0.91 15.28 1.87
CA LEU A 209 0.84 13.99 2.55
C LEU A 209 1.66 12.92 1.80
N ALA A 210 1.44 12.76 0.50
CA ALA A 210 2.16 11.80 -0.32
C ALA A 210 3.65 12.18 -0.46
N GLY A 211 3.98 13.45 -0.59
CA GLY A 211 5.34 13.98 -0.65
C GLY A 211 6.12 13.72 0.64
N VAL A 212 5.52 13.96 1.81
CA VAL A 212 6.13 13.64 3.11
C VAL A 212 6.39 12.15 3.23
N ALA A 213 5.43 11.29 2.87
CA ALA A 213 5.64 9.86 2.86
C ALA A 213 6.81 9.45 1.95
N ALA A 214 6.87 9.98 0.72
CA ALA A 214 7.95 9.71 -0.22
C ALA A 214 9.34 10.13 0.31
N LEU A 215 9.42 11.26 1.01
CA LEU A 215 10.67 11.77 1.58
C LEU A 215 11.12 11.00 2.83
N VAL A 216 10.18 10.57 3.66
CA VAL A 216 10.47 9.86 4.92
C VAL A 216 10.92 8.43 4.66
N GLN A 217 10.31 7.72 3.72
CA GLN A 217 10.56 6.30 3.46
C GLN A 217 12.05 5.95 3.23
N PRO A 218 12.82 6.64 2.37
CA PRO A 218 14.23 6.31 2.16
C PRO A 218 15.09 6.61 3.39
N ARG A 219 14.73 7.64 4.17
CA ARG A 219 15.43 8.00 5.41
C ARG A 219 15.21 6.94 6.48
N THR A 220 13.97 6.47 6.62
CA THR A 220 13.59 5.36 7.51
C THR A 220 14.36 4.09 7.18
N GLY A 221 14.40 3.73 5.90
CA GLY A 221 15.13 2.54 5.46
C GLY A 221 16.61 2.61 5.76
N ARG A 222 17.24 3.78 5.59
CA ARG A 222 18.65 3.99 5.95
C ARG A 222 18.88 3.95 7.47
N ALA A 223 17.95 4.49 8.25
CA ALA A 223 18.03 4.47 9.71
C ALA A 223 17.91 3.05 10.26
N LEU A 224 17.03 2.21 9.66
CA LEU A 224 16.91 0.80 10.00
C LEU A 224 18.22 0.04 9.71
N ASP A 225 18.72 0.12 8.48
CA ASP A 225 19.92 -0.59 8.07
C ASP A 225 21.18 -0.12 8.82
N GLY A 226 21.20 1.12 9.27
CA GLY A 226 22.27 1.70 10.09
C GLY A 226 22.14 1.46 11.60
N GLY A 227 21.15 0.68 12.03
CA GLY A 227 20.92 0.37 13.46
C GLY A 227 20.44 1.56 14.31
N ARG A 228 20.15 2.72 13.70
CA ARG A 228 19.68 3.93 14.41
C ARG A 228 18.21 3.86 14.79
N LEU A 229 17.46 2.96 14.13
CA LEU A 229 16.04 2.75 14.35
C LEU A 229 15.76 1.25 14.39
N THR A 230 15.07 0.81 15.44
CA THR A 230 14.58 -0.57 15.50
C THR A 230 13.20 -0.67 14.83
N THR A 231 12.88 -1.82 14.24
CA THR A 231 11.56 -2.06 13.64
C THR A 231 10.42 -1.78 14.62
N ALA A 232 10.54 -2.26 15.87
CA ALA A 232 9.49 -2.09 16.88
C ALA A 232 9.27 -0.61 17.26
N ALA A 233 10.35 0.15 17.46
CA ALA A 233 10.25 1.57 17.78
C ALA A 233 9.67 2.37 16.61
N GLY A 234 10.13 2.07 15.37
CA GLY A 234 9.66 2.76 14.19
C GLY A 234 8.21 2.46 13.85
N LEU A 235 7.75 1.21 13.97
CA LEU A 235 6.34 0.86 13.76
C LEU A 235 5.43 1.54 14.80
N ARG A 236 5.83 1.52 16.10
CA ARG A 236 5.07 2.23 17.15
C ARG A 236 5.02 3.73 16.90
N GLY A 237 6.17 4.36 16.65
CA GLY A 237 6.25 5.79 16.34
C GLY A 237 5.43 6.17 15.10
N GLY A 238 5.49 5.34 14.05
CA GLY A 238 4.71 5.55 12.84
C GLY A 238 3.20 5.45 13.07
N LEU A 239 2.74 4.46 13.85
CA LEU A 239 1.32 4.33 14.22
C LEU A 239 0.84 5.52 15.05
N LEU A 240 1.64 5.98 16.03
CA LEU A 240 1.32 7.17 16.82
C LEU A 240 1.26 8.44 15.96
N LEU A 241 2.20 8.62 15.04
CA LEU A 241 2.18 9.75 14.10
C LEU A 241 0.94 9.72 13.21
N ALA A 242 0.59 8.55 12.64
CA ALA A 242 -0.59 8.40 11.81
C ALA A 242 -1.89 8.68 12.60
N ALA A 243 -2.00 8.14 13.81
CA ALA A 243 -3.14 8.40 14.71
C ALA A 243 -3.22 9.88 15.10
N SER A 244 -2.10 10.50 15.48
CA SER A 244 -2.04 11.94 15.77
C SER A 244 -2.45 12.78 14.56
N GLY A 245 -2.04 12.38 13.36
CA GLY A 245 -2.45 13.05 12.13
C GLY A 245 -3.96 13.01 11.91
N LEU A 246 -4.60 11.88 12.19
CA LEU A 246 -6.06 11.77 12.15
C LEU A 246 -6.75 12.64 13.22
N VAL A 247 -6.15 12.78 14.39
CA VAL A 247 -6.63 13.73 15.41
C VAL A 247 -6.48 15.17 14.93
N PHE A 248 -5.35 15.52 14.28
CA PHE A 248 -5.17 16.85 13.67
C PHE A 248 -6.22 17.13 12.57
N ALA A 249 -6.68 16.11 11.83
CA ALA A 249 -7.73 16.26 10.83
C ALA A 249 -9.10 16.69 11.43
N VAL A 250 -9.28 16.55 12.75
CA VAL A 250 -10.46 17.05 13.47
C VAL A 250 -10.42 18.57 13.65
N LEU A 251 -9.21 19.17 13.67
CA LEU A 251 -9.06 20.61 13.81
C LEU A 251 -9.49 21.32 12.51
N PRO A 252 -10.32 22.38 12.61
CA PRO A 252 -10.81 23.07 11.43
C PRO A 252 -9.71 23.88 10.73
N GLY A 253 -9.89 24.09 9.43
CA GLY A 253 -9.08 24.99 8.62
C GLY A 253 -7.73 24.44 8.20
N LEU A 254 -6.92 25.33 7.64
CA LEU A 254 -5.62 25.00 7.04
C LEU A 254 -4.62 24.38 8.01
N PRO A 255 -4.46 24.84 9.27
CA PRO A 255 -3.49 24.24 10.21
C PRO A 255 -3.79 22.77 10.52
N GLY A 256 -5.07 22.44 10.75
CA GLY A 256 -5.50 21.06 11.00
C GLY A 256 -5.20 20.15 9.80
N MET A 257 -5.55 20.63 8.59
CA MET A 257 -5.33 19.90 7.35
C MET A 257 -3.84 19.68 7.04
N LEU A 258 -2.99 20.69 7.22
CA LEU A 258 -1.54 20.56 7.00
C LEU A 258 -0.89 19.66 8.06
N GLY A 259 -1.27 19.83 9.34
CA GLY A 259 -0.81 18.97 10.41
C GLY A 259 -1.17 17.51 10.17
N ALA A 260 -2.42 17.23 9.77
CA ALA A 260 -2.87 15.90 9.38
C ALA A 260 -2.04 15.34 8.22
N ALA A 261 -1.86 16.10 7.15
CA ALA A 261 -1.10 15.68 5.97
C ALA A 261 0.35 15.31 6.32
N ILE A 262 1.02 16.14 7.11
CA ILE A 262 2.42 15.91 7.53
C ILE A 262 2.51 14.67 8.42
N LEU A 263 1.66 14.57 9.43
CA LEU A 263 1.75 13.49 10.43
C LEU A 263 1.32 12.13 9.85
N ILE A 264 0.25 12.07 9.04
CA ILE A 264 -0.14 10.84 8.35
C ILE A 264 0.94 10.43 7.36
N GLY A 265 1.47 11.38 6.57
CA GLY A 265 2.55 11.11 5.62
C GLY A 265 3.81 10.60 6.29
N ALA A 266 4.23 11.22 7.40
CA ALA A 266 5.39 10.80 8.17
C ALA A 266 5.17 9.41 8.81
N GLY A 267 4.01 9.16 9.40
CA GLY A 267 3.63 7.86 9.97
C GLY A 267 3.68 6.73 8.94
N THR A 268 3.03 6.94 7.79
CA THR A 268 3.04 6.00 6.66
C THR A 268 4.46 5.80 6.11
N GLY A 269 5.24 6.89 6.04
CA GLY A 269 6.64 6.86 5.61
C GLY A 269 7.56 6.07 6.54
N LEU A 270 7.26 6.02 7.84
CA LEU A 270 7.95 5.14 8.78
C LEU A 270 7.50 3.68 8.64
N ILE A 271 6.20 3.43 8.63
CA ILE A 271 5.64 2.08 8.72
C ILE A 271 5.95 1.26 7.48
N THR A 272 5.81 1.83 6.28
CA THR A 272 5.88 1.07 5.03
C THR A 272 7.22 0.32 4.86
N PRO A 273 8.41 0.97 4.89
CA PRO A 273 9.67 0.26 4.73
C PRO A 273 9.97 -0.70 5.89
N LEU A 274 9.61 -0.33 7.11
CA LEU A 274 9.85 -1.15 8.29
C LEU A 274 8.99 -2.41 8.30
N GLY A 275 7.72 -2.30 7.93
CA GLY A 275 6.80 -3.44 7.84
C GLY A 275 7.25 -4.46 6.81
N PHE A 276 7.57 -4.01 5.59
CA PHE A 276 8.06 -4.90 4.54
C PHE A 276 9.44 -5.48 4.85
N ALA A 277 10.37 -4.70 5.40
CA ALA A 277 11.67 -5.20 5.81
C ALA A 277 11.56 -6.26 6.92
N ALA A 278 10.69 -6.05 7.90
CA ALA A 278 10.41 -7.02 8.96
C ALA A 278 9.86 -8.34 8.40
N LEU A 279 8.87 -8.26 7.50
CA LEU A 279 8.31 -9.42 6.84
C LEU A 279 9.36 -10.16 5.99
N ALA A 280 10.20 -9.41 5.27
CA ALA A 280 11.26 -9.98 4.44
C ALA A 280 12.31 -10.72 5.27
N THR A 281 12.72 -10.16 6.42
CA THR A 281 13.72 -10.77 7.30
C THR A 281 13.19 -11.96 8.10
N ALA A 282 11.91 -11.93 8.47
CA ALA A 282 11.25 -13.02 9.19
C ALA A 282 10.79 -14.18 8.30
N THR A 283 10.86 -14.01 6.97
CA THR A 283 10.31 -14.98 6.01
C THR A 283 11.42 -15.78 5.35
N PRO A 284 11.32 -17.15 5.31
CA PRO A 284 12.19 -17.97 4.49
C PRO A 284 12.12 -17.55 3.02
N ARG A 285 13.28 -17.53 2.34
CA ARG A 285 13.40 -17.04 0.96
C ARG A 285 12.47 -17.73 -0.04
N GLU A 286 12.14 -19.01 0.21
CA GLU A 286 11.25 -19.84 -0.61
C GLU A 286 9.79 -19.39 -0.58
N ARG A 287 9.42 -18.52 0.37
CA ARG A 287 8.04 -18.13 0.67
C ARG A 287 7.82 -16.62 0.68
N LEU A 288 8.79 -15.88 0.18
CA LEU A 288 8.71 -14.41 0.16
C LEU A 288 7.52 -13.90 -0.65
N GLY A 289 7.24 -14.49 -1.81
CA GLY A 289 6.10 -14.11 -2.63
C GLY A 289 4.77 -14.29 -1.91
N GLN A 290 4.57 -15.46 -1.28
CA GLN A 290 3.36 -15.75 -0.51
C GLN A 290 3.18 -14.78 0.67
N THR A 291 4.25 -14.52 1.42
CA THR A 291 4.21 -13.59 2.55
C THR A 291 3.94 -12.16 2.10
N MET A 292 4.59 -11.71 1.02
CA MET A 292 4.38 -10.37 0.47
C MET A 292 2.96 -10.22 -0.11
N GLY A 293 2.44 -11.25 -0.79
CA GLY A 293 1.06 -11.26 -1.27
C GLY A 293 0.03 -11.17 -0.14
N ALA A 294 0.25 -11.89 0.96
CA ALA A 294 -0.62 -11.80 2.14
C ALA A 294 -0.50 -10.46 2.86
N ALA A 295 0.68 -9.85 2.89
CA ALA A 295 0.87 -8.52 3.45
C ALA A 295 0.21 -7.43 2.60
N GLU A 296 0.28 -7.54 1.28
CA GLU A 296 -0.43 -6.65 0.36
C GLU A 296 -1.96 -6.78 0.51
N LEU A 297 -2.48 -8.00 0.72
CA LEU A 297 -3.90 -8.18 1.08
C LEU A 297 -4.25 -7.40 2.37
N GLY A 298 -3.42 -7.48 3.40
CA GLY A 298 -3.61 -6.69 4.63
C GLY A 298 -3.66 -5.19 4.35
N ARG A 299 -2.82 -4.69 3.45
CA ARG A 299 -2.82 -3.28 3.03
C ARG A 299 -4.10 -2.90 2.29
N GLU A 300 -4.60 -3.74 1.37
CA GLU A 300 -5.87 -3.50 0.66
C GLU A 300 -7.06 -3.44 1.63
N LEU A 301 -7.07 -4.34 2.62
CA LEU A 301 -8.07 -4.29 3.68
C LEU A 301 -8.02 -2.98 4.49
N GLY A 302 -6.81 -2.44 4.70
CA GLY A 302 -6.63 -1.12 5.31
C GLY A 302 -7.12 0.00 4.40
N ASP A 303 -6.78 -0.06 3.11
CA ASP A 303 -7.12 0.93 2.09
C ASP A 303 -8.63 1.11 1.95
N ALA A 304 -9.36 0.00 1.88
CA ALA A 304 -10.82 -0.01 1.87
C ALA A 304 -11.43 0.26 3.25
N GLY A 305 -10.89 -0.34 4.31
CA GLY A 305 -11.43 -0.30 5.66
C GLY A 305 -11.33 1.09 6.31
N GLY A 306 -10.25 1.82 6.05
CA GLY A 306 -10.06 3.19 6.58
C GLY A 306 -11.19 4.14 6.19
N PRO A 307 -11.40 4.39 4.89
CA PRO A 307 -12.50 5.23 4.41
C PRO A 307 -13.89 4.73 4.80
N LEU A 308 -14.11 3.40 4.79
CA LEU A 308 -15.38 2.82 5.21
C LEU A 308 -15.67 3.09 6.69
N LEU A 309 -14.69 2.97 7.57
CA LEU A 309 -14.84 3.29 8.99
C LEU A 309 -15.11 4.78 9.18
N VAL A 310 -14.29 5.65 8.57
CA VAL A 310 -14.46 7.10 8.69
C VAL A 310 -15.80 7.53 8.11
N GLY A 311 -16.16 7.09 6.92
CA GLY A 311 -17.42 7.43 6.26
C GLY A 311 -18.64 6.86 6.97
N GLY A 312 -18.58 5.62 7.47
CA GLY A 312 -19.66 4.99 8.23
C GLY A 312 -19.95 5.72 9.55
N VAL A 313 -18.90 6.05 10.32
CA VAL A 313 -19.05 6.83 11.55
C VAL A 313 -19.51 8.27 11.22
N ALA A 314 -18.98 8.87 10.15
CA ALA A 314 -19.38 10.21 9.73
C ALA A 314 -20.87 10.29 9.33
N ALA A 315 -21.41 9.24 8.73
CA ALA A 315 -22.82 9.15 8.36
C ALA A 315 -23.75 9.05 9.59
N ALA A 316 -23.28 8.43 10.68
CA ALA A 316 -24.03 8.30 11.92
C ALA A 316 -23.83 9.48 12.89
N ALA A 317 -22.72 10.22 12.76
CA ALA A 317 -22.36 11.32 13.66
C ALA A 317 -21.78 12.50 12.86
N THR A 318 -20.43 12.63 12.87
CA THR A 318 -19.73 13.68 12.12
C THR A 318 -18.41 13.14 11.56
N LEU A 319 -17.82 13.85 10.60
CA LEU A 319 -16.51 13.49 10.03
C LEU A 319 -15.41 13.51 11.10
N SER A 320 -15.48 14.40 12.08
CA SER A 320 -14.56 14.46 13.22
C SER A 320 -14.59 13.18 14.06
N TRP A 321 -15.78 12.63 14.32
CA TRP A 321 -15.91 11.33 14.99
C TRP A 321 -15.35 10.19 14.15
N GLY A 322 -15.51 10.24 12.82
CA GLY A 322 -14.93 9.28 11.89
C GLY A 322 -13.40 9.24 11.99
N PHE A 323 -12.74 10.39 11.92
CA PHE A 323 -11.29 10.48 12.12
C PHE A 323 -10.86 10.03 13.51
N GLY A 324 -11.58 10.42 14.56
CA GLY A 324 -11.32 10.00 15.93
C GLY A 324 -11.42 8.49 16.12
N ALA A 325 -12.44 7.86 15.54
CA ALA A 325 -12.62 6.40 15.57
C ALA A 325 -11.44 5.67 14.91
N LEU A 326 -11.02 6.09 13.72
CA LEU A 326 -9.89 5.49 13.04
C LEU A 326 -8.59 5.73 13.81
N ALA A 327 -8.38 6.93 14.38
CA ALA A 327 -7.24 7.23 15.24
C ALA A 327 -7.19 6.29 16.46
N GLY A 328 -8.35 6.06 17.11
CA GLY A 328 -8.46 5.13 18.23
C GLY A 328 -8.11 3.69 17.85
N VAL A 329 -8.63 3.20 16.73
CA VAL A 329 -8.31 1.85 16.23
C VAL A 329 -6.80 1.70 15.97
N ILE A 330 -6.15 2.71 15.41
CA ILE A 330 -4.70 2.67 15.10
C ILE A 330 -3.85 2.79 16.37
N ALA A 331 -4.23 3.66 17.32
CA ALA A 331 -3.48 3.90 18.54
C ALA A 331 -3.64 2.78 19.60
N LEU A 332 -4.81 2.15 19.66
CA LEU A 332 -5.17 1.19 20.71
C LEU A 332 -4.14 0.04 20.88
N PRO A 333 -3.68 -0.64 19.83
CA PRO A 333 -2.69 -1.71 20.00
C PRO A 333 -1.35 -1.22 20.58
N VAL A 334 -0.95 0.02 20.25
CA VAL A 334 0.29 0.62 20.76
C VAL A 334 0.13 0.97 22.24
N LEU A 335 -1.00 1.54 22.62
CA LEU A 335 -1.29 1.92 24.01
C LEU A 335 -1.43 0.68 24.90
N LEU A 336 -2.15 -0.34 24.44
CA LEU A 336 -2.27 -1.61 25.18
C LEU A 336 -0.90 -2.28 25.39
N ALA A 337 -0.04 -2.28 24.35
CA ALA A 337 1.30 -2.84 24.47
C ALA A 337 2.21 -2.04 25.42
N ALA A 338 1.97 -0.74 25.62
CA ALA A 338 2.70 0.09 26.56
C ALA A 338 2.24 -0.13 28.02
N LEU A 339 0.99 -0.49 28.23
CA LEU A 339 0.39 -0.75 29.55
C LEU A 339 0.69 -2.17 30.06
N MET A 340 1.03 -3.12 29.18
CA MET A 340 1.41 -4.46 29.60
C MET A 340 2.79 -4.42 30.25
N PRO A 341 2.95 -4.93 31.51
CA PRO A 341 4.24 -5.02 32.14
C PRO A 341 5.19 -5.86 31.26
N ARG A 342 6.43 -5.36 31.08
CA ARG A 342 7.48 -6.15 30.43
C ARG A 342 7.63 -7.44 31.25
N ARG A 343 7.34 -8.58 30.64
CA ARG A 343 7.77 -9.86 31.18
C ARG A 343 9.29 -9.86 31.04
N ASP A 344 9.98 -9.54 32.12
CA ASP A 344 11.41 -9.75 32.23
C ASP A 344 11.64 -11.23 31.96
N GLY A 345 12.29 -11.53 30.83
CA GLY A 345 12.72 -12.90 30.55
C GLY A 345 13.63 -13.39 31.69
N PRO A 346 13.71 -14.70 31.95
CA PRO A 346 14.59 -15.23 32.97
C PRO A 346 16.01 -14.71 32.70
N ALA A 347 16.59 -14.05 33.69
CA ALA A 347 17.99 -13.65 33.68
C ALA A 347 18.82 -14.92 33.42
N GLU A 348 19.44 -15.02 32.26
CA GLU A 348 20.48 -16.01 32.03
C GLU A 348 21.59 -15.78 33.04
N ARG A 349 21.68 -16.69 34.05
CA ARG A 349 22.83 -16.83 34.92
C ARG A 349 23.79 -17.85 34.33
#